data_9fad855b4bdb03802bc797d5ec6798c1
#
_entry.id   9fad855b4bdb03802bc797d5ec6798c1
#
_cell.length_a   1.000
_cell.length_b   1.000
_cell.length_c   1.000
_cell.angle_alpha   90.00
_cell.angle_beta   90.00
_cell.angle_gamma   90.00
#
_symmetry.space_group_name_H-M   'P 1'
#
loop_
_entity.id
_entity.type
_entity.pdbx_description
1 polymer ?
#
loop_
_entity_poly.entity_id
_entity_poly.type
_entity_poly.pdbx_seq_one_letter_code
_entity_poly.pdbx_strand_id
1 'polypeptide(L)'
;MITFLHDKLKSLLLILLGVVGISFIFFGNWTPHGGDPAAAKVGQIAGRKLTLNDFISAQRQTLLDITLQTGRIPSAEQGAFINLQTWLRLLQLQAANAAHLDTQPEQLVEAIKENPIFRKDGKYDPDLFQKFTANFLSPQGFSGDRFNQAVADQVRIRRLLDTLASTAVLLPQEAESRLQRLFGPVEAQVVRLDVSKINPPEPSQADLESFFKANEAEFALAPHRTVDVVEITATGNTEEARKLAGESAFAFTSQFFNLPEGKTRPDFAAAASAAKLPVRTFGPFTPKDNPFTGETDPRLVSAAFALTTNDPVSDFLPSKNGYLVLYLREEQPGRNRPLTEITQEVRARWQEQARLQLLAQQAKNFTDRANASLAAGQKWEEITKAFGLTAEKLPVFAPADEKPLTFPDADRIRPAVTQLEPNRVGGFSRTSNGGLVVYLAKRDPAPSSVTSTTLPKISAQLLNQRRGQIVRDWLTGAAALPGNELPQEVVYQLRGAL
;
A
#
# COMPACT_ATOMS: atom_id res chain seq x y z
N MET A 1 30.04 -24.49 23.97
CA MET A 1 30.66 -23.37 23.21
C MET A 1 30.72 -23.63 21.70
N ILE A 2 30.96 -24.84 21.25
CA ILE A 2 31.04 -25.21 19.80
C ILE A 2 29.66 -25.19 19.12
N THR A 3 28.59 -25.60 19.79
CA THR A 3 27.21 -25.59 19.26
C THR A 3 26.67 -24.19 19.03
N PHE A 4 26.99 -23.24 19.93
CA PHE A 4 26.57 -21.82 19.81
C PHE A 4 27.24 -21.09 18.61
N LEU A 5 28.48 -21.50 18.28
CA LEU A 5 29.21 -20.99 17.12
C LEU A 5 28.61 -21.54 15.80
N HIS A 6 28.15 -22.79 15.83
CA HIS A 6 27.59 -23.49 14.67
C HIS A 6 26.22 -22.93 14.26
N ASP A 7 25.36 -22.55 15.21
CA ASP A 7 24.05 -21.96 14.93
C ASP A 7 24.16 -20.53 14.43
N LYS A 8 25.12 -19.74 14.94
CA LYS A 8 25.40 -18.40 14.39
C LYS A 8 26.00 -18.45 12.99
N LEU A 9 26.86 -19.44 12.69
CA LEU A 9 27.40 -19.66 11.35
C LEU A 9 26.30 -20.07 10.35
N LYS A 10 25.33 -20.89 10.75
CA LYS A 10 24.17 -21.26 9.92
C LYS A 10 23.28 -20.08 9.63
N SER A 11 22.99 -19.23 10.63
CA SER A 11 22.20 -18.00 10.43
C SER A 11 22.93 -17.01 9.52
N LEU A 12 24.24 -16.89 9.64
CA LEU A 12 25.07 -16.02 8.81
C LEU A 12 25.14 -16.53 7.36
N LEU A 13 25.22 -17.85 7.19
CA LEU A 13 25.20 -18.50 5.86
C LEU A 13 23.83 -18.42 5.21
N LEU A 14 22.73 -18.48 5.98
CA LEU A 14 21.36 -18.27 5.50
C LEU A 14 21.12 -16.82 5.09
N ILE A 15 21.65 -15.84 5.82
CA ILE A 15 21.57 -14.42 5.45
C ILE A 15 22.39 -14.17 4.17
N LEU A 16 23.59 -14.73 4.08
CA LEU A 16 24.43 -14.63 2.87
C LEU A 16 23.76 -15.31 1.67
N LEU A 17 23.18 -16.51 1.86
CA LEU A 17 22.40 -17.23 0.84
C LEU A 17 21.12 -16.46 0.46
N GLY A 18 20.46 -15.81 1.43
CA GLY A 18 19.30 -14.95 1.18
C GLY A 18 19.66 -13.74 0.32
N VAL A 19 20.75 -13.05 0.64
CA VAL A 19 21.23 -11.89 -0.13
C VAL A 19 21.67 -12.32 -1.54
N VAL A 20 22.35 -13.44 -1.67
CA VAL A 20 22.75 -14.00 -2.97
C VAL A 20 21.53 -14.55 -3.72
N GLY A 21 20.60 -15.23 -3.05
CA GLY A 21 19.37 -15.76 -3.65
C GLY A 21 18.42 -14.67 -4.16
N ILE A 22 18.30 -13.56 -3.44
CA ILE A 22 17.51 -12.39 -3.88
C ILE A 22 18.16 -11.75 -5.11
N SER A 23 19.49 -11.69 -5.16
CA SER A 23 20.21 -11.23 -6.36
C SER A 23 19.90 -12.11 -7.59
N PHE A 24 19.78 -13.43 -7.43
CA PHE A 24 19.43 -14.35 -8.51
C PHE A 24 17.97 -14.25 -8.96
N ILE A 25 17.03 -13.93 -8.10
CA ILE A 25 15.60 -13.77 -8.47
C ILE A 25 15.41 -12.54 -9.37
N PHE A 26 16.16 -11.46 -9.14
CA PHE A 26 16.09 -10.24 -9.96
C PHE A 26 16.84 -10.39 -11.31
N PHE A 27 17.77 -11.33 -11.44
CA PHE A 27 18.54 -11.55 -12.68
C PHE A 27 18.16 -12.84 -13.40
N GLY A 28 17.06 -13.51 -13.05
CA GLY A 28 16.64 -14.85 -13.50
C GLY A 28 16.31 -15.00 -15.01
N ASN A 29 16.47 -13.97 -15.84
CA ASN A 29 16.35 -14.07 -17.29
C ASN A 29 17.69 -13.90 -18.05
N TRP A 30 18.81 -14.07 -17.36
CA TRP A 30 20.12 -13.89 -17.98
C TRP A 30 20.78 -15.24 -18.25
N THR A 31 20.88 -15.60 -19.52
CA THR A 31 21.72 -16.73 -19.98
C THR A 31 23.19 -16.28 -19.98
N PRO A 32 24.10 -16.92 -19.21
CA PRO A 32 25.49 -16.51 -19.20
C PRO A 32 26.18 -16.97 -20.50
N HIS A 33 26.58 -16.02 -21.30
CA HIS A 33 27.65 -16.25 -22.27
C HIS A 33 28.97 -16.18 -21.48
N GLY A 34 29.56 -17.28 -21.14
CA GLY A 34 30.97 -17.57 -20.82
C GLY A 34 31.84 -16.55 -20.05
N GLY A 35 31.29 -15.61 -19.26
CA GLY A 35 32.01 -14.63 -18.46
C GLY A 35 31.82 -14.82 -16.97
N ASP A 36 32.74 -14.28 -16.14
CA ASP A 36 32.61 -14.29 -14.68
C ASP A 36 31.29 -13.59 -14.26
N PRO A 37 30.36 -14.28 -13.59
CA PRO A 37 29.09 -13.68 -13.13
C PRO A 37 29.28 -12.44 -12.24
N ALA A 38 30.39 -12.39 -11.50
CA ALA A 38 30.72 -11.27 -10.64
C ALA A 38 31.09 -9.98 -11.41
N ALA A 39 31.53 -10.11 -12.65
CA ALA A 39 31.83 -9.00 -13.56
C ALA A 39 30.64 -8.52 -14.38
N ALA A 40 29.45 -9.14 -14.21
CA ALA A 40 28.24 -8.78 -14.93
C ALA A 40 27.84 -7.32 -14.66
N LYS A 41 27.52 -6.57 -15.73
CA LYS A 41 27.01 -5.19 -15.62
C LYS A 41 25.59 -5.22 -15.00
N VAL A 42 25.37 -4.54 -13.89
CA VAL A 42 24.06 -4.38 -13.25
C VAL A 42 23.44 -3.01 -13.49
N GLY A 43 24.22 -2.03 -13.94
CA GLY A 43 23.79 -0.68 -14.24
C GLY A 43 24.95 0.24 -14.53
N GLN A 44 24.67 1.55 -14.55
CA GLN A 44 25.68 2.58 -14.82
C GLN A 44 25.35 3.85 -14.04
N ILE A 45 26.38 4.53 -13.50
CA ILE A 45 26.23 5.84 -12.86
C ILE A 45 27.33 6.76 -13.37
N ALA A 46 26.93 7.93 -13.88
CA ALA A 46 27.79 8.94 -14.50
C ALA A 46 28.77 8.35 -15.55
N GLY A 47 28.28 7.45 -16.40
CA GLY A 47 29.09 6.79 -17.43
C GLY A 47 29.95 5.62 -16.93
N ARG A 48 30.11 5.43 -15.61
CA ARG A 48 30.83 4.31 -15.01
C ARG A 48 29.92 3.09 -14.94
N LYS A 49 30.30 2.02 -15.59
CA LYS A 49 29.63 0.71 -15.46
C LYS A 49 29.79 0.16 -14.04
N LEU A 50 28.72 -0.33 -13.48
CA LEU A 50 28.71 -1.02 -12.18
C LEU A 50 28.61 -2.51 -12.43
N THR A 51 29.56 -3.26 -11.87
CA THR A 51 29.52 -4.71 -11.84
C THR A 51 28.67 -5.21 -10.68
N LEU A 52 28.30 -6.50 -10.70
CA LEU A 52 27.59 -7.12 -9.57
C LEU A 52 28.43 -7.00 -8.27
N ASN A 53 29.74 -7.18 -8.33
CA ASN A 53 30.62 -6.99 -7.17
C ASN A 53 30.63 -5.55 -6.63
N ASP A 54 30.64 -4.55 -7.51
CA ASP A 54 30.54 -3.14 -7.10
C ASP A 54 29.21 -2.91 -6.37
N PHE A 55 28.11 -3.46 -6.89
CA PHE A 55 26.78 -3.31 -6.32
C PHE A 55 26.65 -4.02 -4.96
N ILE A 56 27.12 -5.25 -4.84
CA ILE A 56 27.13 -6.00 -3.56
C ILE A 56 27.96 -5.25 -2.51
N SER A 57 29.14 -4.70 -2.91
CA SER A 57 29.96 -3.89 -2.02
C SER A 57 29.21 -2.63 -1.55
N ALA A 58 28.54 -1.93 -2.47
CA ALA A 58 27.71 -0.77 -2.14
C ALA A 58 26.51 -1.15 -1.25
N GLN A 59 25.88 -2.30 -1.49
CA GLN A 59 24.77 -2.82 -0.68
C GLN A 59 25.21 -3.10 0.75
N ARG A 60 26.39 -3.68 0.95
CA ARG A 60 26.95 -3.88 2.31
C ARG A 60 27.17 -2.54 3.02
N GLN A 61 27.69 -1.53 2.32
CA GLN A 61 27.83 -0.18 2.89
C GLN A 61 26.47 0.43 3.22
N THR A 62 25.46 0.23 2.36
CA THR A 62 24.08 0.69 2.61
C THR A 62 23.48 0.01 3.84
N LEU A 63 23.70 -1.29 4.01
CA LEU A 63 23.27 -2.03 5.19
C LEU A 63 23.88 -1.44 6.49
N LEU A 64 25.16 -1.14 6.47
CA LEU A 64 25.83 -0.47 7.59
C LEU A 64 25.23 0.92 7.85
N ASP A 65 25.00 1.68 6.80
CA ASP A 65 24.39 3.01 6.86
C ASP A 65 22.99 2.98 7.48
N ILE A 66 22.12 2.09 7.02
CA ILE A 66 20.78 1.89 7.58
C ILE A 66 20.86 1.48 9.06
N THR A 67 21.79 0.59 9.41
CA THR A 67 22.00 0.16 10.80
C THR A 67 22.44 1.30 11.70
N LEU A 68 23.34 2.17 11.22
CA LEU A 68 23.78 3.39 11.92
C LEU A 68 22.64 4.39 12.12
N GLN A 69 21.69 4.47 11.18
CA GLN A 69 20.55 5.38 11.28
C GLN A 69 19.44 4.85 12.19
N THR A 70 19.19 3.54 12.16
CA THR A 70 18.01 2.93 12.81
C THR A 70 18.34 2.20 14.11
N GLY A 71 19.62 1.89 14.35
CA GLY A 71 20.08 1.01 15.44
C GLY A 71 19.70 -0.46 15.26
N ARG A 72 19.17 -0.85 14.09
CA ARG A 72 18.70 -2.22 13.81
C ARG A 72 19.24 -2.73 12.49
N ILE A 73 19.56 -4.01 12.44
CA ILE A 73 19.93 -4.70 11.20
C ILE A 73 18.64 -4.96 10.41
N PRO A 74 18.53 -4.53 9.15
CA PRO A 74 17.39 -4.86 8.30
C PRO A 74 17.24 -6.38 8.11
N SER A 75 16.00 -6.86 8.05
CA SER A 75 15.70 -8.28 7.79
C SER A 75 15.87 -8.64 6.32
N ALA A 76 15.98 -9.95 6.02
CA ALA A 76 16.06 -10.44 4.63
C ALA A 76 14.82 -10.07 3.79
N GLU A 77 13.65 -9.92 4.42
CA GLU A 77 12.41 -9.51 3.76
C GLU A 77 12.46 -8.06 3.21
N GLN A 78 13.38 -7.25 3.72
CA GLN A 78 13.59 -5.86 3.30
C GLN A 78 14.56 -5.73 2.11
N GLY A 79 14.86 -6.82 1.40
CA GLY A 79 15.83 -6.83 0.30
C GLY A 79 15.53 -5.81 -0.80
N ALA A 80 14.27 -5.66 -1.23
CA ALA A 80 13.87 -4.67 -2.24
C ALA A 80 14.13 -3.23 -1.76
N PHE A 81 13.83 -2.93 -0.49
CA PHE A 81 14.12 -1.65 0.13
C PHE A 81 15.63 -1.36 0.18
N ILE A 82 16.45 -2.35 0.59
CA ILE A 82 17.92 -2.21 0.64
C ILE A 82 18.46 -1.95 -0.77
N ASN A 83 17.96 -2.64 -1.79
CA ASN A 83 18.36 -2.43 -3.18
C ASN A 83 18.06 -0.99 -3.64
N LEU A 84 16.85 -0.49 -3.40
CA LEU A 84 16.50 0.88 -3.71
C LEU A 84 17.43 1.87 -2.99
N GLN A 85 17.62 1.72 -1.69
CA GLN A 85 18.50 2.58 -0.90
C GLN A 85 19.94 2.55 -1.41
N THR A 86 20.41 1.39 -1.91
CA THR A 86 21.75 1.27 -2.50
C THR A 86 21.89 2.12 -3.78
N TRP A 87 20.91 2.07 -4.66
CA TRP A 87 20.91 2.90 -5.87
C TRP A 87 20.83 4.39 -5.56
N LEU A 88 19.97 4.77 -4.60
CA LEU A 88 19.87 6.16 -4.15
C LEU A 88 21.19 6.66 -3.55
N ARG A 89 21.81 5.85 -2.69
CA ARG A 89 23.10 6.18 -2.09
C ARG A 89 24.19 6.35 -3.16
N LEU A 90 24.26 5.48 -4.15
CA LEU A 90 25.22 5.59 -5.25
C LEU A 90 25.05 6.89 -6.04
N LEU A 91 23.80 7.28 -6.37
CA LEU A 91 23.48 8.54 -7.04
C LEU A 91 23.89 9.75 -6.19
N GLN A 92 23.56 9.72 -4.90
CA GLN A 92 23.89 10.80 -3.95
C GLN A 92 25.39 10.96 -3.77
N LEU A 93 26.14 9.86 -3.64
CA LEU A 93 27.59 9.90 -3.53
C LEU A 93 28.26 10.40 -4.79
N GLN A 94 27.76 10.00 -5.96
CA GLN A 94 28.23 10.53 -7.22
C GLN A 94 28.07 12.04 -7.30
N ALA A 95 26.91 12.56 -6.90
CA ALA A 95 26.66 13.99 -6.89
C ALA A 95 27.53 14.72 -5.83
N ALA A 96 27.69 14.14 -4.64
CA ALA A 96 28.56 14.67 -3.61
C ALA A 96 30.02 14.74 -4.06
N ASN A 97 30.49 13.71 -4.81
CA ASN A 97 31.81 13.70 -5.43
C ASN A 97 31.97 14.82 -6.48
N ALA A 98 30.96 14.94 -7.36
CA ALA A 98 30.96 15.98 -8.39
C ALA A 98 30.95 17.41 -7.80
N ALA A 99 30.33 17.57 -6.62
CA ALA A 99 30.32 18.82 -5.86
C ALA A 99 31.52 19.00 -4.92
N HIS A 100 32.52 18.11 -4.95
CA HIS A 100 33.71 18.12 -4.09
C HIS A 100 33.40 18.24 -2.59
N LEU A 101 32.34 17.52 -2.14
CA LEU A 101 31.94 17.51 -0.73
C LEU A 101 32.75 16.45 0.04
N ASP A 102 33.92 16.87 0.55
CA ASP A 102 34.78 15.99 1.34
C ASP A 102 34.46 16.12 2.85
N THR A 103 34.69 15.02 3.59
CA THR A 103 34.55 14.99 5.04
C THR A 103 35.90 15.15 5.71
N GLN A 104 36.05 16.16 6.56
CA GLN A 104 37.25 16.36 7.35
C GLN A 104 37.27 15.40 8.55
N PRO A 105 38.48 15.02 9.07
CA PRO A 105 38.60 14.10 10.20
C PRO A 105 37.79 14.51 11.44
N GLU A 106 37.74 15.80 11.73
CA GLU A 106 37.00 16.36 12.86
C GLU A 106 35.50 16.15 12.70
N GLN A 107 34.95 16.31 11.48
CA GLN A 107 33.56 16.11 11.16
C GLN A 107 33.17 14.63 11.28
N LEU A 108 34.10 13.74 10.91
CA LEU A 108 33.89 12.29 11.08
C LEU A 108 33.75 11.93 12.56
N VAL A 109 34.68 12.42 13.41
CA VAL A 109 34.63 12.18 14.86
C VAL A 109 33.35 12.74 15.48
N GLU A 110 32.97 13.95 15.08
CA GLU A 110 31.74 14.59 15.55
C GLU A 110 30.49 13.78 15.13
N ALA A 111 30.40 13.36 13.88
CA ALA A 111 29.29 12.56 13.38
C ALA A 111 29.16 11.24 14.13
N ILE A 112 30.26 10.58 14.49
CA ILE A 112 30.26 9.38 15.34
C ILE A 112 29.71 9.68 16.74
N LYS A 113 30.20 10.78 17.37
CA LYS A 113 29.78 11.17 18.72
C LYS A 113 28.33 11.65 18.78
N GLU A 114 27.81 12.23 17.71
CA GLU A 114 26.46 12.73 17.64
C GLU A 114 25.45 11.62 17.22
N ASN A 115 25.92 10.49 16.73
CA ASN A 115 25.03 9.43 16.31
C ASN A 115 24.21 8.89 17.51
N PRO A 116 22.86 8.88 17.45
CA PRO A 116 22.01 8.50 18.56
C PRO A 116 22.29 7.10 19.13
N ILE A 117 22.73 6.14 18.30
CA ILE A 117 23.04 4.78 18.75
C ILE A 117 24.26 4.69 19.67
N PHE A 118 25.11 5.72 19.69
CA PHE A 118 26.30 5.81 20.55
C PHE A 118 26.12 6.80 21.69
N ARG A 119 24.87 7.23 21.96
CA ARG A 119 24.58 8.21 23.02
C ARG A 119 23.71 7.60 24.11
N LYS A 120 24.07 7.92 25.36
CA LYS A 120 23.30 7.64 26.55
C LYS A 120 23.08 8.94 27.31
N ASP A 121 21.84 9.20 27.73
CA ASP A 121 21.45 10.44 28.43
C ASP A 121 21.91 11.72 27.69
N GLY A 122 21.84 11.69 26.35
CA GLY A 122 22.23 12.80 25.51
C GLY A 122 23.74 13.01 25.30
N LYS A 123 24.61 12.16 25.86
CA LYS A 123 26.07 12.24 25.73
C LYS A 123 26.62 11.00 25.03
N TYR A 124 27.74 11.15 24.35
CA TYR A 124 28.48 10.04 23.76
C TYR A 124 28.92 9.05 24.82
N ASP A 125 28.66 7.76 24.57
CA ASP A 125 29.05 6.68 25.46
C ASP A 125 29.99 5.72 24.71
N PRO A 126 31.29 5.67 25.08
CA PRO A 126 32.26 4.77 24.45
C PRO A 126 31.92 3.29 24.54
N ASP A 127 31.22 2.86 25.60
CA ASP A 127 30.84 1.48 25.78
C ASP A 127 29.79 1.03 24.73
N LEU A 128 28.88 1.93 24.35
CA LEU A 128 27.92 1.65 23.26
C LEU A 128 28.64 1.47 21.93
N PHE A 129 29.65 2.30 21.65
CA PHE A 129 30.47 2.16 20.45
C PHE A 129 31.27 0.84 20.45
N GLN A 130 31.88 0.49 21.58
CA GLN A 130 32.58 -0.81 21.72
C GLN A 130 31.65 -2.00 21.53
N LYS A 131 30.45 -1.96 22.12
CA LYS A 131 29.43 -3.00 21.95
C LYS A 131 28.99 -3.11 20.50
N PHE A 132 28.77 -1.99 19.81
CA PHE A 132 28.45 -1.97 18.40
C PHE A 132 29.56 -2.61 17.55
N THR A 133 30.80 -2.27 17.83
CA THR A 133 31.97 -2.85 17.15
C THR A 133 32.04 -4.35 17.37
N ALA A 134 31.92 -4.82 18.61
CA ALA A 134 32.03 -6.23 18.96
C ALA A 134 30.83 -7.08 18.47
N ASN A 135 29.62 -6.54 18.57
CA ASN A 135 28.38 -7.30 18.30
C ASN A 135 27.89 -7.16 16.87
N PHE A 136 28.30 -6.11 16.15
CA PHE A 136 27.84 -5.87 14.77
C PHE A 136 29.00 -5.79 13.76
N LEU A 137 29.94 -4.85 13.91
CA LEU A 137 30.97 -4.62 12.88
C LEU A 137 31.83 -5.87 12.67
N SER A 138 32.42 -6.39 13.75
CA SER A 138 33.33 -7.55 13.68
C SER A 138 32.64 -8.82 13.17
N PRO A 139 31.44 -9.21 13.66
CA PRO A 139 30.73 -10.38 13.14
C PRO A 139 30.28 -10.27 11.69
N GLN A 140 30.00 -9.05 11.22
CA GLN A 140 29.64 -8.79 9.83
C GLN A 140 30.84 -8.57 8.90
N GLY A 141 32.07 -8.65 9.44
CA GLY A 141 33.30 -8.47 8.69
C GLY A 141 33.52 -7.04 8.18
N PHE A 142 33.01 -6.05 8.90
CA PHE A 142 33.32 -4.65 8.64
C PHE A 142 34.61 -4.25 9.34
N SER A 143 35.57 -3.71 8.58
CA SER A 143 36.77 -3.08 9.15
C SER A 143 36.46 -1.67 9.69
N GLY A 144 37.33 -1.15 10.56
CA GLY A 144 37.25 0.23 11.02
C GLY A 144 37.28 1.24 9.86
N ASP A 145 38.07 0.99 8.83
CA ASP A 145 38.12 1.86 7.63
C ASP A 145 36.79 1.88 6.87
N ARG A 146 36.13 0.71 6.72
CA ARG A 146 34.82 0.66 6.09
C ARG A 146 33.75 1.36 6.92
N PHE A 147 33.82 1.26 8.23
CA PHE A 147 32.95 2.01 9.14
C PHE A 147 33.19 3.53 9.01
N ASN A 148 34.44 3.97 9.07
CA ASN A 148 34.79 5.37 8.89
C ASN A 148 34.34 5.91 7.52
N GLN A 149 34.51 5.12 6.46
CA GLN A 149 34.03 5.47 5.12
C GLN A 149 32.48 5.60 5.09
N ALA A 150 31.75 4.70 5.76
CA ALA A 150 30.28 4.79 5.80
C ALA A 150 29.82 6.07 6.50
N VAL A 151 30.44 6.42 7.64
CA VAL A 151 30.11 7.66 8.36
C VAL A 151 30.51 8.89 7.55
N ALA A 152 31.69 8.88 6.90
CA ALA A 152 32.11 9.97 6.02
C ALA A 152 31.14 10.18 4.86
N ASP A 153 30.68 9.09 4.23
CA ASP A 153 29.70 9.13 3.16
C ASP A 153 28.33 9.66 3.65
N GLN A 154 27.90 9.31 4.87
CA GLN A 154 26.68 9.89 5.48
C GLN A 154 26.81 11.40 5.66
N VAL A 155 27.95 11.89 6.14
CA VAL A 155 28.21 13.33 6.28
C VAL A 155 28.12 14.03 4.92
N ARG A 156 28.75 13.47 3.89
CA ARG A 156 28.74 14.02 2.53
C ARG A 156 27.33 14.04 1.92
N ILE A 157 26.59 12.93 2.03
CA ILE A 157 25.21 12.83 1.56
C ILE A 157 24.33 13.84 2.30
N ARG A 158 24.43 13.91 3.62
CA ARG A 158 23.68 14.88 4.43
C ARG A 158 23.96 16.31 3.96
N ARG A 159 25.21 16.72 3.80
CA ARG A 159 25.58 18.05 3.30
C ARG A 159 25.00 18.34 1.91
N LEU A 160 25.03 17.36 1.01
CA LEU A 160 24.39 17.47 -0.31
C LEU A 160 22.90 17.75 -0.17
N LEU A 161 22.19 16.91 0.60
CA LEU A 161 20.74 17.00 0.77
C LEU A 161 20.34 18.29 1.51
N ASP A 162 21.10 18.70 2.53
CA ASP A 162 20.87 19.96 3.26
C ASP A 162 21.09 21.17 2.34
N THR A 163 22.11 21.13 1.47
CA THR A 163 22.35 22.19 0.48
C THR A 163 21.19 22.29 -0.49
N LEU A 164 20.71 21.17 -1.04
CA LEU A 164 19.53 21.15 -1.90
C LEU A 164 18.29 21.66 -1.17
N ALA A 165 18.05 21.15 0.04
CA ALA A 165 16.92 21.55 0.86
C ALA A 165 16.95 23.02 1.27
N SER A 166 18.13 23.62 1.41
CA SER A 166 18.29 25.03 1.76
C SER A 166 17.78 25.99 0.68
N THR A 167 17.63 25.53 -0.55
CA THR A 167 17.03 26.30 -1.65
C THR A 167 15.51 26.46 -1.51
N ALA A 168 14.88 25.72 -0.58
CA ALA A 168 13.45 25.81 -0.34
C ALA A 168 13.09 27.18 0.26
N VAL A 169 12.25 27.92 -0.44
CA VAL A 169 11.72 29.21 0.02
C VAL A 169 10.21 29.06 0.24
N LEU A 170 9.73 29.51 1.37
CA LEU A 170 8.29 29.61 1.67
C LEU A 170 7.93 31.10 1.78
N LEU A 171 6.98 31.54 0.97
CA LEU A 171 6.44 32.89 1.11
C LEU A 171 5.51 32.95 2.33
N PRO A 172 5.54 34.03 3.15
CA PRO A 172 4.66 34.18 4.30
C PRO A 172 3.19 33.98 3.96
N GLN A 173 2.73 34.54 2.81
CA GLN A 173 1.37 34.44 2.34
C GLN A 173 0.90 33.00 2.07
N GLU A 174 1.82 32.08 1.74
CA GLU A 174 1.45 30.67 1.53
C GLU A 174 1.02 29.99 2.84
N ALA A 175 1.77 30.24 3.91
CA ALA A 175 1.44 29.73 5.23
C ALA A 175 0.17 30.40 5.79
N GLU A 176 0.02 31.70 5.60
CA GLU A 176 -1.19 32.46 5.98
C GLU A 176 -2.42 31.96 5.21
N SER A 177 -2.32 31.79 3.91
CA SER A 177 -3.41 31.24 3.08
C SER A 177 -3.79 29.85 3.54
N ARG A 178 -2.82 29.00 3.86
CA ARG A 178 -3.05 27.65 4.38
C ARG A 178 -3.76 27.70 5.74
N LEU A 179 -3.30 28.59 6.64
CA LEU A 179 -3.95 28.82 7.93
C LEU A 179 -5.39 29.27 7.74
N GLN A 180 -5.65 30.27 6.90
CA GLN A 180 -7.00 30.78 6.65
C GLN A 180 -7.92 29.71 6.07
N ARG A 181 -7.44 28.89 5.14
CA ARG A 181 -8.22 27.79 4.58
C ARG A 181 -8.62 26.73 5.60
N LEU A 182 -7.77 26.47 6.59
CA LEU A 182 -8.00 25.45 7.62
C LEU A 182 -8.80 25.98 8.81
N PHE A 183 -8.48 27.19 9.29
CA PHE A 183 -8.97 27.71 10.56
C PHE A 183 -9.85 28.95 10.45
N GLY A 184 -9.95 29.53 9.25
CA GLY A 184 -10.91 30.62 9.01
C GLY A 184 -12.34 30.10 9.05
N PRO A 185 -13.21 30.66 9.92
CA PRO A 185 -14.62 30.31 9.93
C PRO A 185 -15.28 30.56 8.57
N VAL A 186 -16.11 29.63 8.14
CA VAL A 186 -16.76 29.67 6.82
C VAL A 186 -18.27 29.79 6.93
N GLU A 187 -18.85 30.64 6.06
CA GLU A 187 -20.26 30.62 5.76
C GLU A 187 -20.45 29.87 4.44
N ALA A 188 -21.03 28.69 4.51
CA ALA A 188 -21.21 27.82 3.36
C ALA A 188 -22.67 27.42 3.18
N GLN A 189 -23.05 27.13 1.96
CA GLN A 189 -24.36 26.59 1.60
C GLN A 189 -24.17 25.34 0.74
N VAL A 190 -25.11 24.41 0.83
CA VAL A 190 -25.10 23.15 0.10
C VAL A 190 -26.32 23.06 -0.79
N VAL A 191 -26.11 22.71 -2.04
CA VAL A 191 -27.17 22.26 -2.94
C VAL A 191 -27.09 20.74 -3.06
N ARG A 192 -28.20 20.07 -2.71
CA ARG A 192 -28.32 18.63 -2.84
C ARG A 192 -29.00 18.27 -4.14
N LEU A 193 -28.41 17.34 -4.87
CA LEU A 193 -28.91 16.80 -6.12
C LEU A 193 -29.37 15.37 -5.86
N ASP A 194 -30.67 15.14 -6.01
CA ASP A 194 -31.30 13.85 -5.74
C ASP A 194 -31.29 12.98 -7.01
N VAL A 195 -30.68 11.81 -6.92
CA VAL A 195 -30.60 10.84 -8.01
C VAL A 195 -32.00 10.34 -8.46
N SER A 196 -32.98 10.33 -7.56
CA SER A 196 -34.35 9.90 -7.89
C SER A 196 -35.08 10.84 -8.87
N LYS A 197 -34.64 12.09 -8.97
CA LYS A 197 -35.17 13.08 -9.90
C LYS A 197 -34.56 13.01 -11.30
N ILE A 198 -33.56 12.13 -11.49
CA ILE A 198 -32.89 11.96 -12.77
C ILE A 198 -33.55 10.80 -13.53
N ASN A 199 -34.14 11.13 -14.68
CA ASN A 199 -34.72 10.15 -15.58
C ASN A 199 -33.80 9.96 -16.78
N PRO A 200 -33.02 8.84 -16.83
CA PRO A 200 -32.23 8.54 -18.01
C PRO A 200 -33.16 8.14 -19.17
N PRO A 201 -32.72 8.32 -20.42
CA PRO A 201 -33.46 7.82 -21.57
C PRO A 201 -33.53 6.30 -21.52
N GLU A 202 -34.52 5.74 -22.21
CA GLU A 202 -34.57 4.28 -22.40
C GLU A 202 -33.40 3.83 -23.27
N PRO A 203 -32.67 2.76 -22.86
CA PRO A 203 -31.57 2.23 -23.65
C PRO A 203 -32.08 1.57 -24.94
N SER A 204 -31.38 1.84 -26.03
CA SER A 204 -31.57 1.07 -27.24
C SER A 204 -31.03 -0.35 -27.10
N GLN A 205 -31.41 -1.25 -28.01
CA GLN A 205 -30.84 -2.61 -28.02
C GLN A 205 -29.33 -2.59 -28.17
N ALA A 206 -28.78 -1.70 -28.99
CA ALA A 206 -27.35 -1.54 -29.17
C ALA A 206 -26.64 -1.06 -27.91
N ASP A 207 -27.28 -0.18 -27.11
CA ASP A 207 -26.74 0.24 -25.80
C ASP A 207 -26.66 -0.89 -24.81
N LEU A 208 -27.71 -1.73 -24.75
CA LEU A 208 -27.73 -2.91 -23.87
C LEU A 208 -26.66 -3.94 -24.26
N GLU A 209 -26.51 -4.22 -25.56
CA GLU A 209 -25.48 -5.13 -26.07
C GLU A 209 -24.07 -4.62 -25.77
N SER A 210 -23.80 -3.34 -26.00
CA SER A 210 -22.51 -2.71 -25.73
C SER A 210 -22.20 -2.71 -24.24
N PHE A 211 -23.19 -2.39 -23.40
CA PHE A 211 -23.05 -2.37 -21.95
C PHE A 211 -22.83 -3.78 -21.39
N PHE A 212 -23.60 -4.76 -21.86
CA PHE A 212 -23.44 -6.16 -21.47
C PHE A 212 -22.04 -6.67 -21.82
N LYS A 213 -21.58 -6.43 -23.06
CA LYS A 213 -20.25 -6.86 -23.51
C LYS A 213 -19.13 -6.23 -22.69
N ALA A 214 -19.27 -4.96 -22.31
CA ALA A 214 -18.27 -4.27 -21.48
C ALA A 214 -18.26 -4.76 -20.03
N ASN A 215 -19.34 -5.33 -19.53
CA ASN A 215 -19.54 -5.76 -18.14
C ASN A 215 -19.89 -7.23 -18.00
N GLU A 216 -19.59 -8.09 -18.99
CA GLU A 216 -20.01 -9.49 -19.04
C GLU A 216 -19.65 -10.28 -17.79
N ALA A 217 -18.48 -10.01 -17.21
CA ALA A 217 -18.01 -10.65 -15.99
C ALA A 217 -18.89 -10.35 -14.76
N GLU A 218 -19.55 -9.19 -14.71
CA GLU A 218 -20.45 -8.83 -13.61
C GLU A 218 -21.78 -9.62 -13.66
N PHE A 219 -22.17 -10.06 -14.86
CA PHE A 219 -23.40 -10.78 -15.10
C PHE A 219 -23.22 -12.29 -15.13
N ALA A 220 -21.99 -12.78 -15.03
CA ALA A 220 -21.72 -14.21 -14.94
C ALA A 220 -22.23 -14.77 -13.59
N LEU A 221 -22.79 -15.98 -13.63
CA LEU A 221 -23.06 -16.72 -12.42
C LEU A 221 -21.72 -17.20 -11.83
N ALA A 222 -21.47 -16.85 -10.60
CA ALA A 222 -20.31 -17.36 -9.89
C ALA A 222 -20.45 -18.88 -9.68
N PRO A 223 -19.35 -19.64 -9.69
CA PRO A 223 -19.40 -21.03 -9.28
C PRO A 223 -19.80 -21.15 -7.81
N HIS A 224 -20.59 -22.17 -7.50
CA HIS A 224 -20.97 -22.50 -6.12
C HIS A 224 -20.45 -23.87 -5.75
N ARG A 225 -20.11 -24.03 -4.48
CA ARG A 225 -19.72 -25.30 -3.88
C ARG A 225 -20.53 -25.56 -2.63
N THR A 226 -20.89 -26.83 -2.43
CA THR A 226 -21.33 -27.36 -1.16
C THR A 226 -20.31 -28.42 -0.76
N VAL A 227 -19.77 -28.30 0.44
CA VAL A 227 -18.76 -29.25 0.95
C VAL A 227 -19.19 -29.84 2.29
N ASP A 228 -18.91 -31.10 2.46
CA ASP A 228 -18.94 -31.75 3.76
C ASP A 228 -17.56 -31.63 4.41
N VAL A 229 -17.52 -31.34 5.68
CA VAL A 229 -16.29 -31.09 6.43
C VAL A 229 -16.23 -31.96 7.66
N VAL A 230 -15.09 -32.59 7.85
CA VAL A 230 -14.71 -33.33 9.05
C VAL A 230 -13.64 -32.52 9.78
N GLU A 231 -13.81 -32.35 11.08
CA GLU A 231 -12.81 -31.70 11.95
C GLU A 231 -12.15 -32.77 12.84
N ILE A 232 -10.82 -32.84 12.75
CA ILE A 232 -9.96 -33.66 13.60
C ILE A 232 -9.31 -32.74 14.63
N THR A 233 -9.88 -32.72 15.84
CA THR A 233 -9.46 -31.84 16.93
C THR A 233 -8.28 -32.39 17.70
N ALA A 234 -7.31 -31.49 18.02
CA ALA A 234 -6.23 -31.81 18.95
C ALA A 234 -6.76 -31.83 20.39
N THR A 235 -6.38 -32.84 21.16
CA THR A 235 -6.75 -33.00 22.59
C THR A 235 -5.89 -32.09 23.47
N GLY A 236 -5.93 -30.78 23.25
CA GLY A 236 -5.17 -29.76 23.98
C GLY A 236 -4.37 -28.85 23.05
N ASN A 237 -3.70 -27.85 23.65
CA ASN A 237 -2.94 -26.82 22.90
C ASN A 237 -1.43 -27.11 22.83
N THR A 238 -0.99 -28.33 23.10
CA THR A 238 0.43 -28.72 23.03
C THR A 238 0.83 -29.09 21.60
N GLU A 239 2.11 -29.01 21.30
CA GLU A 239 2.66 -29.39 20.00
C GLU A 239 2.48 -30.88 19.73
N GLU A 240 2.62 -31.71 20.77
CA GLU A 240 2.36 -33.15 20.70
C GLU A 240 0.91 -33.47 20.37
N ALA A 241 -0.05 -32.77 20.99
CA ALA A 241 -1.47 -32.96 20.69
C ALA A 241 -1.80 -32.58 19.26
N ARG A 242 -1.21 -31.52 18.72
CA ARG A 242 -1.37 -31.13 17.31
C ARG A 242 -0.73 -32.15 16.36
N LYS A 243 0.43 -32.69 16.71
CA LYS A 243 1.10 -33.75 15.94
C LYS A 243 0.22 -34.99 15.85
N LEU A 244 -0.31 -35.46 16.96
CA LEU A 244 -1.23 -36.62 17.00
C LEU A 244 -2.51 -36.39 16.18
N ALA A 245 -3.08 -35.18 16.25
CA ALA A 245 -4.20 -34.80 15.40
C ALA A 245 -3.83 -34.81 13.91
N GLY A 246 -2.61 -34.35 13.57
CA GLY A 246 -2.08 -34.38 12.20
C GLY A 246 -1.88 -35.81 11.69
N GLU A 247 -1.35 -36.73 12.52
CA GLU A 247 -1.21 -38.16 12.20
C GLU A 247 -2.60 -38.80 11.96
N SER A 248 -3.57 -38.45 12.80
CA SER A 248 -4.96 -38.92 12.64
C SER A 248 -5.60 -38.35 11.36
N ALA A 249 -5.35 -37.09 11.04
CA ALA A 249 -5.84 -36.45 9.81
C ALA A 249 -5.20 -37.08 8.57
N PHE A 250 -3.91 -37.34 8.60
CA PHE A 250 -3.21 -38.06 7.53
C PHE A 250 -3.74 -39.48 7.36
N ALA A 251 -3.96 -40.23 8.44
CA ALA A 251 -4.53 -41.57 8.38
C ALA A 251 -5.96 -41.55 7.79
N PHE A 252 -6.76 -40.53 8.14
CA PHE A 252 -8.11 -40.36 7.58
C PHE A 252 -8.06 -40.01 6.10
N THR A 253 -7.22 -39.09 5.66
CA THR A 253 -7.13 -38.68 4.26
C THR A 253 -6.50 -39.74 3.36
N SER A 254 -5.48 -40.45 3.85
CA SER A 254 -4.73 -41.46 3.08
C SER A 254 -5.63 -42.56 2.46
N GLN A 255 -6.75 -42.89 3.09
CA GLN A 255 -7.69 -43.90 2.58
C GLN A 255 -8.41 -43.47 1.30
N PHE A 256 -8.37 -42.16 0.94
CA PHE A 256 -9.02 -41.65 -0.25
C PHE A 256 -8.03 -41.44 -1.41
N PHE A 257 -6.73 -41.34 -1.16
CA PHE A 257 -5.72 -41.01 -2.15
C PHE A 257 -4.92 -42.21 -2.65
N ASN A 258 -4.51 -43.11 -1.75
CA ASN A 258 -3.64 -44.24 -2.09
C ASN A 258 -4.42 -45.54 -2.22
N LEU A 259 -5.32 -45.58 -3.21
CA LEU A 259 -6.13 -46.75 -3.44
C LEU A 259 -5.34 -47.84 -4.20
N PRO A 260 -5.29 -49.09 -3.72
CA PRO A 260 -4.74 -50.18 -4.49
C PRO A 260 -5.51 -50.38 -5.80
N GLU A 261 -4.84 -50.89 -6.82
CA GLU A 261 -5.42 -51.11 -8.13
C GLU A 261 -6.69 -52.00 -8.01
N GLY A 262 -7.83 -51.53 -8.58
CA GLY A 262 -9.13 -52.21 -8.52
C GLY A 262 -10.00 -51.91 -7.28
N LYS A 263 -9.57 -51.09 -6.34
CA LYS A 263 -10.43 -50.64 -5.23
C LYS A 263 -11.13 -49.32 -5.54
N THR A 264 -12.40 -49.25 -5.19
CA THR A 264 -13.18 -48.00 -5.26
C THR A 264 -12.90 -47.12 -4.04
N ARG A 265 -12.95 -45.78 -4.23
CA ARG A 265 -12.83 -44.82 -3.15
C ARG A 265 -13.94 -45.05 -2.11
N PRO A 266 -13.62 -45.09 -0.81
CA PRO A 266 -14.63 -45.23 0.23
C PRO A 266 -15.59 -44.03 0.24
N ASP A 267 -16.83 -44.30 0.70
CA ASP A 267 -17.78 -43.23 0.97
C ASP A 267 -17.28 -42.35 2.12
N PHE A 268 -17.27 -41.04 1.91
CA PHE A 268 -16.71 -40.08 2.88
C PHE A 268 -17.48 -40.09 4.20
N ALA A 269 -18.80 -40.09 4.15
CA ALA A 269 -19.64 -40.08 5.34
C ALA A 269 -19.51 -41.38 6.14
N ALA A 270 -19.41 -42.53 5.44
CA ALA A 270 -19.20 -43.85 6.08
C ALA A 270 -17.79 -43.90 6.74
N ALA A 271 -16.76 -43.38 6.07
CA ALA A 271 -15.42 -43.33 6.62
C ALA A 271 -15.35 -42.39 7.85
N ALA A 272 -16.01 -41.24 7.80
CA ALA A 272 -16.12 -40.30 8.93
C ALA A 272 -16.84 -40.95 10.12
N SER A 273 -17.95 -41.67 9.85
CA SER A 273 -18.70 -42.39 10.89
C SER A 273 -17.87 -43.51 11.54
N ALA A 274 -17.11 -44.28 10.74
CA ALA A 274 -16.20 -45.30 11.25
C ALA A 274 -15.09 -44.71 12.14
N ALA A 275 -14.62 -43.53 11.79
CA ALA A 275 -13.61 -42.76 12.57
C ALA A 275 -14.25 -41.98 13.75
N LYS A 276 -15.60 -42.04 13.92
CA LYS A 276 -16.37 -41.28 14.92
C LYS A 276 -16.19 -39.76 14.80
N LEU A 277 -16.00 -39.26 13.59
CA LEU A 277 -15.85 -37.86 13.28
C LEU A 277 -17.19 -37.29 12.77
N PRO A 278 -17.70 -36.21 13.36
CA PRO A 278 -18.93 -35.57 12.90
C PRO A 278 -18.73 -34.88 11.54
N VAL A 279 -19.65 -35.10 10.61
CA VAL A 279 -19.64 -34.40 9.34
C VAL A 279 -20.54 -33.16 9.43
N ARG A 280 -20.02 -32.02 9.02
CA ARG A 280 -20.74 -30.73 8.90
C ARG A 280 -20.79 -30.32 7.44
N THR A 281 -21.96 -29.89 6.97
CA THR A 281 -22.13 -29.39 5.59
C THR A 281 -22.10 -27.88 5.57
N PHE A 282 -21.34 -27.32 4.62
CA PHE A 282 -21.24 -25.88 4.36
C PHE A 282 -21.59 -25.61 2.91
N GLY A 283 -22.44 -24.60 2.68
CA GLY A 283 -22.79 -24.18 1.33
C GLY A 283 -24.31 -24.15 1.06
N PRO A 284 -24.72 -23.76 -0.16
CA PRO A 284 -23.82 -23.36 -1.26
C PRO A 284 -23.14 -22.01 -1.01
N PHE A 285 -21.87 -21.86 -1.40
CA PHE A 285 -21.09 -20.63 -1.29
C PHE A 285 -20.25 -20.37 -2.55
N THR A 286 -19.90 -19.09 -2.77
CA THR A 286 -19.03 -18.65 -3.87
C THR A 286 -17.57 -18.44 -3.40
N PRO A 287 -16.61 -18.26 -4.32
CA PRO A 287 -15.21 -17.95 -3.94
C PRO A 287 -15.03 -16.68 -3.12
N LYS A 288 -16.04 -15.80 -3.09
CA LYS A 288 -16.01 -14.54 -2.32
C LYS A 288 -16.59 -14.69 -0.90
N ASP A 289 -17.27 -15.79 -0.63
CA ASP A 289 -17.87 -16.07 0.66
C ASP A 289 -16.87 -16.81 1.55
N ASN A 290 -16.99 -16.62 2.87
CA ASN A 290 -16.30 -17.46 3.84
C ASN A 290 -17.34 -18.15 4.74
N PRO A 291 -17.77 -19.36 4.38
CA PRO A 291 -18.78 -20.10 5.14
C PRO A 291 -18.20 -20.73 6.43
N PHE A 292 -16.87 -20.83 6.54
CA PHE A 292 -16.18 -21.51 7.63
C PHE A 292 -16.07 -20.59 8.86
N THR A 293 -17.22 -20.31 9.48
CA THR A 293 -17.29 -19.38 10.63
C THR A 293 -16.44 -19.86 11.80
N GLY A 294 -15.55 -18.99 12.27
CA GLY A 294 -14.61 -19.30 13.36
C GLY A 294 -13.23 -19.76 12.89
N GLU A 295 -13.06 -20.05 11.61
CA GLU A 295 -11.78 -20.35 10.99
C GLU A 295 -11.20 -19.12 10.30
N THR A 296 -9.89 -18.92 10.42
CA THR A 296 -9.20 -17.77 9.88
C THR A 296 -8.29 -18.09 8.67
N ASP A 297 -8.13 -19.38 8.32
CA ASP A 297 -7.28 -19.78 7.22
C ASP A 297 -7.95 -19.48 5.86
N PRO A 298 -7.42 -18.52 5.08
CA PRO A 298 -7.99 -18.17 3.78
C PRO A 298 -7.88 -19.28 2.73
N ARG A 299 -7.08 -20.32 3.00
CA ARG A 299 -6.90 -21.46 2.09
C ARG A 299 -8.12 -22.41 2.06
N LEU A 300 -8.99 -22.36 3.08
CA LEU A 300 -10.15 -23.25 3.14
C LEU A 300 -11.11 -23.06 1.95
N VAL A 301 -11.41 -21.81 1.59
CA VAL A 301 -12.26 -21.52 0.44
C VAL A 301 -11.57 -21.94 -0.87
N SER A 302 -10.31 -21.60 -1.05
CA SER A 302 -9.57 -22.01 -2.25
C SER A 302 -9.41 -23.52 -2.37
N ALA A 303 -9.21 -24.23 -1.26
CA ALA A 303 -9.17 -25.69 -1.24
C ALA A 303 -10.54 -26.30 -1.64
N ALA A 304 -11.66 -25.75 -1.12
CA ALA A 304 -12.99 -26.20 -1.51
C ALA A 304 -13.25 -26.03 -3.03
N PHE A 305 -12.74 -24.94 -3.62
CA PHE A 305 -12.88 -24.68 -5.07
C PHE A 305 -11.85 -25.42 -5.93
N ALA A 306 -10.81 -26.00 -5.35
CA ALA A 306 -9.88 -26.89 -6.03
C ALA A 306 -10.41 -28.32 -6.17
N LEU A 307 -11.39 -28.74 -5.35
CA LEU A 307 -11.99 -30.05 -5.41
C LEU A 307 -12.78 -30.25 -6.72
N THR A 308 -12.75 -31.47 -7.23
CA THR A 308 -13.48 -31.88 -8.42
C THR A 308 -14.21 -33.19 -8.16
N THR A 309 -15.15 -33.55 -9.02
CA THR A 309 -15.83 -34.85 -8.96
C THR A 309 -14.87 -36.03 -9.04
N ASN A 310 -13.76 -35.91 -9.74
CA ASN A 310 -12.71 -36.93 -9.84
C ASN A 310 -11.81 -36.97 -8.60
N ASP A 311 -11.60 -35.80 -8.00
CA ASP A 311 -10.79 -35.65 -6.77
C ASP A 311 -11.58 -34.83 -5.73
N PRO A 312 -12.57 -35.48 -5.06
CA PRO A 312 -13.53 -34.79 -4.21
C PRO A 312 -13.06 -34.56 -2.78
N VAL A 313 -11.91 -35.08 -2.35
CA VAL A 313 -11.42 -34.99 -0.97
C VAL A 313 -10.18 -34.08 -0.93
N SER A 314 -10.13 -33.12 0.00
CA SER A 314 -8.94 -32.31 0.19
C SER A 314 -7.87 -33.04 0.99
N ASP A 315 -6.63 -32.55 0.89
CA ASP A 315 -5.65 -32.77 1.95
C ASP A 315 -6.18 -32.23 3.29
N PHE A 316 -5.57 -32.63 4.39
CA PHE A 316 -5.91 -32.06 5.68
C PHE A 316 -5.35 -30.64 5.83
N LEU A 317 -6.22 -29.70 6.15
CA LEU A 317 -5.92 -28.28 6.25
C LEU A 317 -5.89 -27.87 7.73
N PRO A 318 -4.92 -27.04 8.15
CA PRO A 318 -4.88 -26.54 9.52
C PRO A 318 -6.16 -25.79 9.88
N SER A 319 -6.66 -26.01 11.10
CA SER A 319 -7.77 -25.28 11.70
C SER A 319 -7.36 -24.67 13.05
N LYS A 320 -8.24 -23.87 13.63
CA LYS A 320 -8.03 -23.30 14.96
C LYS A 320 -7.78 -24.40 16.01
N ASN A 321 -8.52 -25.52 15.94
CA ASN A 321 -8.51 -26.57 16.96
C ASN A 321 -7.83 -27.87 16.49
N GLY A 322 -7.23 -27.90 15.31
CA GLY A 322 -6.63 -29.11 14.74
C GLY A 322 -6.55 -29.07 13.23
N TYR A 323 -7.28 -29.96 12.54
CA TYR A 323 -7.28 -30.07 11.07
C TYR A 323 -8.68 -30.28 10.53
N LEU A 324 -8.93 -29.76 9.33
CA LEU A 324 -10.15 -29.96 8.55
C LEU A 324 -9.84 -30.78 7.31
N VAL A 325 -10.77 -31.64 6.95
CA VAL A 325 -10.80 -32.36 5.67
C VAL A 325 -12.13 -32.05 4.99
N LEU A 326 -12.06 -31.57 3.75
CA LEU A 326 -13.19 -31.17 2.96
C LEU A 326 -13.53 -32.26 1.93
N TYR A 327 -14.82 -32.47 1.70
CA TYR A 327 -15.34 -33.34 0.65
C TYR A 327 -16.33 -32.58 -0.22
N LEU A 328 -16.13 -32.61 -1.53
CA LEU A 328 -17.05 -31.99 -2.48
C LEU A 328 -18.38 -32.75 -2.53
N ARG A 329 -19.43 -32.14 -2.00
CA ARG A 329 -20.76 -32.69 -2.03
C ARG A 329 -21.52 -32.32 -3.29
N GLU A 330 -21.45 -31.04 -3.67
CA GLU A 330 -22.13 -30.52 -4.84
C GLU A 330 -21.28 -29.41 -5.48
N GLU A 331 -21.26 -29.44 -6.81
CA GLU A 331 -20.60 -28.45 -7.65
C GLU A 331 -21.61 -27.85 -8.61
N GLN A 332 -21.70 -26.51 -8.59
CA GLN A 332 -22.38 -25.73 -9.62
C GLN A 332 -21.33 -24.86 -10.33
N PRO A 333 -20.97 -25.23 -11.57
CA PRO A 333 -19.99 -24.46 -12.31
C PRO A 333 -20.51 -23.04 -12.61
N GLY A 334 -19.63 -22.08 -12.54
CA GLY A 334 -19.93 -20.73 -13.01
C GLY A 334 -20.22 -20.75 -14.50
N ARG A 335 -21.10 -19.90 -14.96
CA ARG A 335 -21.42 -19.77 -16.39
C ARG A 335 -21.71 -18.31 -16.78
N ASN A 336 -21.36 -17.98 -17.99
CA ASN A 336 -21.84 -16.75 -18.59
C ASN A 336 -23.35 -16.89 -18.91
N ARG A 337 -24.11 -15.85 -18.60
CA ARG A 337 -25.54 -15.78 -18.93
C ARG A 337 -25.69 -14.98 -20.22
N PRO A 338 -26.37 -15.47 -21.24
CA PRO A 338 -26.62 -14.69 -22.46
C PRO A 338 -27.53 -13.49 -22.15
N LEU A 339 -27.35 -12.39 -22.90
CA LEU A 339 -28.13 -11.17 -22.72
C LEU A 339 -29.64 -11.42 -22.77
N THR A 340 -30.11 -12.39 -23.59
CA THR A 340 -31.52 -12.77 -23.73
C THR A 340 -32.13 -13.28 -22.43
N GLU A 341 -31.33 -13.91 -21.56
CA GLU A 341 -31.78 -14.43 -20.25
C GLU A 341 -31.90 -13.28 -19.22
N ILE A 342 -31.08 -12.26 -19.34
CA ILE A 342 -30.88 -11.22 -18.30
C ILE A 342 -31.15 -9.78 -18.79
N THR A 343 -31.86 -9.61 -19.89
CA THR A 343 -32.12 -8.31 -20.50
C THR A 343 -32.63 -7.27 -19.50
N GLN A 344 -33.53 -7.67 -18.59
CA GLN A 344 -34.09 -6.75 -17.59
C GLN A 344 -33.06 -6.34 -16.54
N GLU A 345 -32.23 -7.27 -16.13
CA GLU A 345 -31.15 -7.00 -15.17
C GLU A 345 -30.10 -6.05 -15.77
N VAL A 346 -29.69 -6.31 -17.01
CA VAL A 346 -28.77 -5.44 -17.78
C VAL A 346 -29.37 -4.06 -17.98
N ARG A 347 -30.67 -3.96 -18.34
CA ARG A 347 -31.39 -2.70 -18.47
C ARG A 347 -31.38 -1.90 -17.16
N ALA A 348 -31.72 -2.53 -16.05
CA ALA A 348 -31.76 -1.88 -14.74
C ALA A 348 -30.36 -1.34 -14.35
N ARG A 349 -29.31 -2.11 -14.59
CA ARG A 349 -27.94 -1.68 -14.32
C ARG A 349 -27.49 -0.55 -15.24
N TRP A 350 -27.81 -0.63 -16.52
CA TRP A 350 -27.55 0.44 -17.48
C TRP A 350 -28.23 1.75 -17.06
N GLN A 351 -29.54 1.67 -16.71
CA GLN A 351 -30.30 2.84 -16.26
C GLN A 351 -29.75 3.44 -14.98
N GLU A 352 -29.30 2.61 -14.03
CA GLU A 352 -28.64 3.07 -12.81
C GLU A 352 -27.34 3.83 -13.14
N GLN A 353 -26.50 3.27 -14.00
CA GLN A 353 -25.25 3.93 -14.42
C GLN A 353 -25.51 5.23 -15.22
N ALA A 354 -26.44 5.19 -16.16
CA ALA A 354 -26.82 6.36 -16.96
C ALA A 354 -27.38 7.49 -16.08
N ARG A 355 -28.19 7.13 -15.07
CA ARG A 355 -28.71 8.08 -14.08
C ARG A 355 -27.61 8.77 -13.32
N LEU A 356 -26.60 8.03 -12.86
CA LEU A 356 -25.45 8.59 -12.14
C LEU A 356 -24.57 9.47 -13.04
N GLN A 357 -24.38 9.10 -14.30
CA GLN A 357 -23.64 9.89 -15.28
C GLN A 357 -24.37 11.20 -15.59
N LEU A 358 -25.68 11.15 -15.80
CA LEU A 358 -26.50 12.34 -16.02
C LEU A 358 -26.50 13.28 -14.81
N LEU A 359 -26.58 12.71 -13.60
CA LEU A 359 -26.49 13.50 -12.38
C LEU A 359 -25.14 14.24 -12.29
N ALA A 360 -24.05 13.55 -12.55
CA ALA A 360 -22.71 14.15 -12.53
C ALA A 360 -22.56 15.23 -13.61
N GLN A 361 -23.12 15.01 -14.80
CA GLN A 361 -23.12 15.97 -15.90
C GLN A 361 -23.95 17.20 -15.56
N GLN A 362 -25.16 17.02 -14.98
CA GLN A 362 -26.01 18.14 -14.55
C GLN A 362 -25.33 18.94 -13.44
N ALA A 363 -24.70 18.26 -12.47
CA ALA A 363 -23.95 18.90 -11.40
C ALA A 363 -22.78 19.72 -11.95
N LYS A 364 -22.02 19.16 -12.90
CA LYS A 364 -20.92 19.89 -13.55
C LYS A 364 -21.44 21.12 -14.31
N ASN A 365 -22.50 20.98 -15.10
CA ASN A 365 -23.12 22.09 -15.83
C ASN A 365 -23.62 23.20 -14.87
N PHE A 366 -24.28 22.79 -13.77
CA PHE A 366 -24.66 23.71 -12.71
C PHE A 366 -23.47 24.46 -12.12
N THR A 367 -22.42 23.74 -11.72
CA THR A 367 -21.20 24.30 -11.11
C THR A 367 -20.52 25.29 -12.06
N ASP A 368 -20.34 24.92 -13.32
CA ASP A 368 -19.67 25.75 -14.31
C ASP A 368 -20.46 27.05 -14.55
N ARG A 369 -21.79 26.97 -14.78
CA ARG A 369 -22.66 28.15 -14.98
C ARG A 369 -22.78 28.99 -13.72
N ALA A 370 -22.91 28.37 -12.54
CA ALA A 370 -22.97 29.07 -11.29
C ALA A 370 -21.71 29.91 -11.03
N ASN A 371 -20.52 29.31 -11.25
CA ASN A 371 -19.26 30.04 -11.12
C ASN A 371 -19.13 31.18 -12.13
N ALA A 372 -19.61 31.02 -13.37
CA ALA A 372 -19.63 32.07 -14.37
C ALA A 372 -20.59 33.24 -13.98
N SER A 373 -21.78 32.90 -13.49
CA SER A 373 -22.77 33.86 -13.02
C SER A 373 -22.29 34.64 -11.77
N LEU A 374 -21.67 33.95 -10.81
CA LEU A 374 -21.06 34.58 -9.63
C LEU A 374 -19.93 35.54 -10.02
N ALA A 375 -19.11 35.17 -11.00
CA ALA A 375 -18.06 36.04 -11.53
C ALA A 375 -18.62 37.27 -12.25
N ALA A 376 -19.83 37.17 -12.83
CA ALA A 376 -20.58 38.28 -13.42
C ALA A 376 -21.36 39.13 -12.39
N GLY A 377 -21.25 38.82 -11.09
CA GLY A 377 -21.87 39.59 -10.01
C GLY A 377 -23.30 39.20 -9.68
N GLN A 378 -23.83 38.11 -10.25
CA GLN A 378 -25.17 37.60 -9.89
C GLN A 378 -25.18 37.03 -8.47
N LYS A 379 -26.33 37.13 -7.80
CA LYS A 379 -26.51 36.62 -6.45
C LYS A 379 -26.73 35.08 -6.45
N TRP A 380 -26.19 34.41 -5.47
CA TRP A 380 -26.31 32.96 -5.33
C TRP A 380 -27.76 32.46 -5.30
N GLU A 381 -28.65 33.18 -4.60
CA GLU A 381 -30.05 32.84 -4.48
C GLU A 381 -30.81 32.93 -5.82
N GLU A 382 -30.42 33.88 -6.69
CA GLU A 382 -30.98 34.01 -8.03
C GLU A 382 -30.55 32.88 -8.94
N ILE A 383 -29.26 32.48 -8.82
CA ILE A 383 -28.66 31.36 -9.57
C ILE A 383 -29.34 30.05 -9.20
N THR A 384 -29.43 29.72 -7.92
CA THR A 384 -30.06 28.48 -7.47
C THR A 384 -31.53 28.41 -7.89
N LYS A 385 -32.26 29.52 -7.77
CA LYS A 385 -33.65 29.61 -8.20
C LYS A 385 -33.81 29.41 -9.71
N ALA A 386 -32.91 29.95 -10.53
CA ALA A 386 -32.95 29.78 -11.99
C ALA A 386 -32.74 28.29 -12.40
N PHE A 387 -32.04 27.53 -11.61
CA PHE A 387 -31.86 26.07 -11.81
C PHE A 387 -32.94 25.23 -11.10
N GLY A 388 -33.91 25.84 -10.41
CA GLY A 388 -34.92 25.12 -9.63
C GLY A 388 -34.33 24.36 -8.43
N LEU A 389 -33.19 24.78 -7.92
CA LEU A 389 -32.45 24.15 -6.83
C LEU A 389 -32.62 24.96 -5.53
N THR A 390 -32.60 24.27 -4.40
CA THR A 390 -32.65 24.86 -3.06
C THR A 390 -31.28 24.77 -2.42
N ALA A 391 -30.78 25.89 -1.93
CA ALA A 391 -29.56 25.97 -1.16
C ALA A 391 -29.86 25.93 0.34
N GLU A 392 -29.22 25.01 1.06
CA GLU A 392 -29.28 24.85 2.51
C GLU A 392 -28.10 25.58 3.15
N LYS A 393 -28.37 26.51 4.07
CA LYS A 393 -27.33 27.21 4.85
C LYS A 393 -26.78 26.26 5.91
N LEU A 394 -25.48 26.18 6.00
CA LEU A 394 -24.80 25.42 7.06
C LEU A 394 -24.50 26.33 8.27
N PRO A 395 -24.41 25.76 9.47
CA PRO A 395 -23.83 26.46 10.62
C PRO A 395 -22.42 26.94 10.28
N VAL A 396 -21.99 28.07 10.84
CA VAL A 396 -20.60 28.56 10.68
C VAL A 396 -19.65 27.60 11.39
N PHE A 397 -18.61 27.19 10.68
CA PHE A 397 -17.57 26.28 11.21
C PHE A 397 -16.19 26.58 10.61
N ALA A 398 -15.13 26.19 11.30
CA ALA A 398 -13.79 26.17 10.71
C ALA A 398 -13.47 24.77 10.17
N PRO A 399 -12.89 24.63 8.95
CA PRO A 399 -12.62 23.30 8.36
C PRO A 399 -11.76 22.38 9.22
N ALA A 400 -10.79 22.89 9.97
CA ALA A 400 -9.92 22.13 10.86
C ALA A 400 -10.42 22.07 12.32
N ASP A 401 -11.65 22.53 12.61
CA ASP A 401 -12.21 22.41 13.95
C ASP A 401 -12.33 20.93 14.35
N GLU A 402 -11.82 20.58 15.53
CA GLU A 402 -11.87 19.21 16.07
C GLU A 402 -13.28 18.81 16.51
N LYS A 403 -14.16 19.78 16.73
CA LYS A 403 -15.55 19.50 17.11
C LYS A 403 -16.29 18.77 15.99
N PRO A 404 -17.04 17.72 16.32
CA PRO A 404 -17.87 17.03 15.35
C PRO A 404 -18.87 17.99 14.71
N LEU A 405 -18.93 18.01 13.40
CA LEU A 405 -19.96 18.75 12.67
C LEU A 405 -21.25 17.93 12.70
N THR A 406 -22.36 18.58 13.09
CA THR A 406 -23.66 17.93 13.32
C THR A 406 -24.57 17.87 12.09
N PHE A 407 -24.13 18.41 10.95
CA PHE A 407 -24.89 18.39 9.71
C PHE A 407 -24.50 17.21 8.79
N PRO A 408 -25.42 16.72 7.94
CA PRO A 408 -25.18 15.60 7.04
C PRO A 408 -24.02 15.86 6.06
N ASP A 409 -23.29 14.81 5.69
CA ASP A 409 -22.18 14.83 4.72
C ASP A 409 -21.01 15.76 5.10
N ALA A 410 -20.82 16.02 6.39
CA ALA A 410 -19.74 16.89 6.87
C ALA A 410 -18.33 16.39 6.44
N ASP A 411 -18.16 15.08 6.29
CA ASP A 411 -16.97 14.41 5.77
C ASP A 411 -16.62 14.81 4.33
N ARG A 412 -17.61 15.15 3.52
CA ARG A 412 -17.46 15.62 2.14
C ARG A 412 -17.41 17.13 2.02
N ILE A 413 -18.19 17.82 2.84
CA ILE A 413 -18.30 19.29 2.83
C ILE A 413 -17.03 19.95 3.35
N ARG A 414 -16.44 19.41 4.44
CA ARG A 414 -15.24 19.95 5.06
C ARG A 414 -14.03 20.02 4.09
N PRO A 415 -13.65 18.96 3.36
CA PRO A 415 -12.60 19.06 2.36
C PRO A 415 -12.93 20.00 1.22
N ALA A 416 -14.20 20.00 0.76
CA ALA A 416 -14.64 20.87 -0.34
C ALA A 416 -14.45 22.35 0.02
N VAL A 417 -14.96 22.81 1.16
CA VAL A 417 -14.80 24.22 1.58
C VAL A 417 -13.35 24.61 1.83
N THR A 418 -12.50 23.67 2.23
CA THR A 418 -11.06 23.93 2.46
C THR A 418 -10.37 24.38 1.18
N GLN A 419 -10.79 23.85 0.04
CA GLN A 419 -10.18 24.14 -1.28
C GLN A 419 -10.84 25.34 -1.98
N LEU A 420 -12.01 25.81 -1.53
CA LEU A 420 -12.74 26.86 -2.17
C LEU A 420 -12.26 28.24 -1.75
N GLU A 421 -12.23 29.17 -2.70
CA GLU A 421 -12.17 30.59 -2.43
C GLU A 421 -13.58 31.14 -2.18
N PRO A 422 -13.72 32.24 -1.42
CA PRO A 422 -15.01 32.91 -1.25
C PRO A 422 -15.69 33.26 -2.57
N ASN A 423 -17.03 33.20 -2.57
CA ASN A 423 -17.88 33.43 -3.72
C ASN A 423 -17.63 32.42 -4.87
N ARG A 424 -17.34 31.15 -4.52
CA ARG A 424 -17.14 30.08 -5.48
C ARG A 424 -17.95 28.84 -5.11
N VAL A 425 -18.30 28.08 -6.15
CA VAL A 425 -18.98 26.80 -6.05
C VAL A 425 -17.97 25.68 -6.30
N GLY A 426 -17.95 24.70 -5.43
CA GLY A 426 -17.10 23.51 -5.53
C GLY A 426 -17.60 22.49 -6.53
N GLY A 427 -16.76 21.50 -6.79
CA GLY A 427 -17.12 20.36 -7.63
C GLY A 427 -18.18 19.48 -6.96
N PHE A 428 -18.77 18.63 -7.78
CA PHE A 428 -19.75 17.64 -7.36
C PHE A 428 -19.12 16.57 -6.46
N SER A 429 -19.75 16.31 -5.32
CA SER A 429 -19.42 15.22 -4.41
C SER A 429 -20.58 14.23 -4.34
N ARG A 430 -20.31 12.95 -4.65
CA ARG A 430 -21.32 11.90 -4.62
C ARG A 430 -21.71 11.54 -3.18
N THR A 431 -23.01 11.33 -2.94
CA THR A 431 -23.57 10.84 -1.68
C THR A 431 -24.34 9.53 -1.93
N SER A 432 -24.86 8.89 -0.87
CA SER A 432 -25.68 7.68 -1.00
C SER A 432 -26.94 7.88 -1.86
N ASN A 433 -27.54 9.07 -1.80
CA ASN A 433 -28.83 9.38 -2.44
C ASN A 433 -28.70 10.34 -3.64
N GLY A 434 -27.48 10.51 -4.16
CA GLY A 434 -27.25 11.42 -5.26
C GLY A 434 -25.91 12.14 -5.14
N GLY A 435 -25.94 13.42 -4.80
CA GLY A 435 -24.73 14.19 -4.56
C GLY A 435 -24.99 15.60 -4.08
N LEU A 436 -23.92 16.30 -3.83
CA LEU A 436 -23.96 17.67 -3.36
C LEU A 436 -22.93 18.54 -4.05
N VAL A 437 -23.23 19.83 -4.05
CA VAL A 437 -22.35 20.91 -4.49
C VAL A 437 -22.31 21.94 -3.38
N VAL A 438 -21.12 22.42 -3.05
CA VAL A 438 -20.92 23.38 -1.94
C VAL A 438 -20.62 24.76 -2.51
N TYR A 439 -21.30 25.74 -2.03
CA TYR A 439 -21.00 27.15 -2.26
C TYR A 439 -20.37 27.76 -1.02
N LEU A 440 -19.23 28.40 -1.15
CA LEU A 440 -18.58 29.16 -0.10
C LEU A 440 -18.92 30.65 -0.26
N ALA A 441 -19.81 31.17 0.59
CA ALA A 441 -20.20 32.56 0.56
C ALA A 441 -19.07 33.44 1.11
N LYS A 442 -18.52 33.09 2.26
CA LYS A 442 -17.54 33.91 2.97
C LYS A 442 -16.57 33.01 3.77
N ARG A 443 -15.37 33.51 3.95
CA ARG A 443 -14.39 32.99 4.92
C ARG A 443 -13.92 34.16 5.78
N ASP A 444 -14.14 34.08 7.06
CA ASP A 444 -13.65 35.04 8.02
C ASP A 444 -12.19 34.76 8.39
N PRO A 445 -11.44 35.75 8.87
CA PRO A 445 -10.09 35.56 9.35
C PRO A 445 -10.02 34.53 10.47
N ALA A 446 -8.98 33.71 10.47
CA ALA A 446 -8.74 32.77 11.56
C ALA A 446 -8.53 33.53 12.89
N PRO A 447 -9.03 33.01 14.04
CA PRO A 447 -8.87 33.66 15.35
C PRO A 447 -7.40 33.95 15.67
N SER A 448 -7.12 35.10 16.28
CA SER A 448 -5.75 35.52 16.61
C SER A 448 -5.04 34.51 17.53
N SER A 449 -5.77 33.86 18.43
CA SER A 449 -5.23 32.81 19.31
C SER A 449 -4.76 31.58 18.55
N VAL A 450 -5.49 31.21 17.48
CA VAL A 450 -5.12 30.09 16.60
C VAL A 450 -3.93 30.51 15.71
N THR A 451 -3.98 31.73 15.17
CA THR A 451 -2.92 32.25 14.31
C THR A 451 -1.57 32.24 15.02
N SER A 452 -1.48 32.78 16.22
CA SER A 452 -0.21 32.87 16.97
C SER A 452 0.42 31.51 17.27
N THR A 453 -0.40 30.49 17.54
CA THR A 453 0.09 29.14 17.92
C THR A 453 0.30 28.21 16.74
N THR A 454 -0.47 28.38 15.66
CA THR A 454 -0.54 27.41 14.55
C THR A 454 0.25 27.86 13.32
N LEU A 455 0.32 29.16 13.03
CA LEU A 455 1.05 29.67 11.86
C LEU A 455 2.53 29.21 11.82
N PRO A 456 3.30 29.26 12.93
CA PRO A 456 4.67 28.76 12.92
C PRO A 456 4.76 27.28 12.58
N LYS A 457 3.81 26.47 13.08
CA LYS A 457 3.74 25.00 12.80
C LYS A 457 3.44 24.73 11.33
N ILE A 458 2.46 25.44 10.77
CA ILE A 458 2.12 25.33 9.33
C ILE A 458 3.30 25.74 8.48
N SER A 459 3.97 26.86 8.81
CA SER A 459 5.14 27.34 8.09
C SER A 459 6.27 26.31 8.09
N ALA A 460 6.60 25.74 9.25
CA ALA A 460 7.59 24.69 9.37
C ALA A 460 7.21 23.43 8.59
N GLN A 461 5.94 23.01 8.65
CA GLN A 461 5.45 21.86 7.90
C GLN A 461 5.54 22.06 6.39
N LEU A 462 5.06 23.20 5.87
CA LEU A 462 5.13 23.52 4.44
C LEU A 462 6.56 23.62 3.94
N LEU A 463 7.44 24.25 4.72
CA LEU A 463 8.87 24.34 4.40
C LEU A 463 9.51 22.94 4.34
N ASN A 464 9.23 22.07 5.31
CA ASN A 464 9.74 20.70 5.32
C ASN A 464 9.18 19.87 4.15
N GLN A 465 7.89 20.02 3.80
CA GLN A 465 7.32 19.38 2.62
C GLN A 465 8.03 19.84 1.34
N ARG A 466 8.28 21.15 1.18
CA ARG A 466 8.99 21.72 0.03
C ARG A 466 10.44 21.24 -0.05
N ARG A 467 11.13 21.19 1.08
CA ARG A 467 12.50 20.61 1.17
C ARG A 467 12.51 19.16 0.71
N GLY A 468 11.57 18.35 1.20
CA GLY A 468 11.43 16.97 0.78
C GLY A 468 11.11 16.83 -0.71
N GLN A 469 10.27 17.72 -1.26
CA GLN A 469 9.94 17.73 -2.68
C GLN A 469 11.18 18.05 -3.55
N ILE A 470 11.95 19.08 -3.19
CA ILE A 470 13.19 19.45 -3.90
C ILE A 470 14.16 18.26 -3.96
N VAL A 471 14.33 17.57 -2.84
CA VAL A 471 15.23 16.39 -2.79
C VAL A 471 14.69 15.25 -3.67
N ARG A 472 13.39 14.98 -3.65
CA ARG A 472 12.79 13.94 -4.51
C ARG A 472 12.90 14.27 -5.99
N ASP A 473 12.57 15.50 -6.38
CA ASP A 473 12.65 15.97 -7.77
C ASP A 473 14.11 15.91 -8.27
N TRP A 474 15.05 16.30 -7.41
CA TRP A 474 16.47 16.18 -7.70
C TRP A 474 16.88 14.71 -7.90
N LEU A 475 16.47 13.79 -7.03
CA LEU A 475 16.78 12.36 -7.17
C LEU A 475 16.21 11.77 -8.47
N THR A 476 14.96 12.12 -8.81
CA THR A 476 14.33 11.70 -10.06
C THR A 476 15.07 12.25 -11.28
N GLY A 477 15.45 13.53 -11.22
CA GLY A 477 16.25 14.16 -12.26
C GLY A 477 17.65 13.54 -12.38
N ALA A 478 18.32 13.30 -11.26
CA ALA A 478 19.63 12.68 -11.23
C ALA A 478 19.60 11.26 -11.82
N ALA A 479 18.57 10.48 -11.52
CA ALA A 479 18.39 9.15 -12.08
C ALA A 479 18.18 9.16 -13.61
N ALA A 480 17.62 10.23 -14.15
CA ALA A 480 17.36 10.40 -15.58
C ALA A 480 18.53 11.04 -16.38
N LEU A 481 19.62 11.45 -15.70
CA LEU A 481 20.76 12.07 -16.39
C LEU A 481 21.42 11.11 -17.38
N PRO A 482 21.89 11.63 -18.53
CA PRO A 482 22.70 10.86 -19.47
C PRO A 482 23.91 10.21 -18.77
N GLY A 483 24.12 8.93 -19.04
CA GLY A 483 25.19 8.17 -18.38
C GLY A 483 24.74 7.44 -17.11
N ASN A 484 23.49 7.58 -16.67
CA ASN A 484 22.90 6.76 -15.62
C ASN A 484 21.99 5.71 -16.24
N GLU A 485 22.21 4.45 -15.90
CA GLU A 485 21.38 3.31 -16.30
C GLU A 485 21.02 2.54 -15.02
N LEU A 486 19.83 2.81 -14.49
CA LEU A 486 19.28 2.13 -13.33
C LEU A 486 18.28 1.06 -13.74
N PRO A 487 18.05 0.01 -12.93
CA PRO A 487 16.97 -0.94 -13.15
C PRO A 487 15.61 -0.23 -13.27
N GLN A 488 14.75 -0.73 -14.19
CA GLN A 488 13.44 -0.11 -14.45
C GLN A 488 12.58 -0.02 -13.19
N GLU A 489 12.67 -1.00 -12.32
CA GLU A 489 11.95 -1.06 -11.06
C GLU A 489 12.35 0.10 -10.11
N VAL A 490 13.64 0.42 -10.04
CA VAL A 490 14.14 1.56 -9.27
C VAL A 490 13.62 2.87 -9.83
N VAL A 491 13.63 3.02 -11.16
CA VAL A 491 13.09 4.21 -11.84
C VAL A 491 11.58 4.33 -11.60
N TYR A 492 10.85 3.21 -11.65
CA TYR A 492 9.42 3.19 -11.38
C TYR A 492 9.11 3.58 -9.92
N GLN A 493 9.86 3.05 -8.95
CA GLN A 493 9.70 3.38 -7.54
C GLN A 493 10.02 4.86 -7.25
N LEU A 494 11.04 5.43 -7.88
CA LEU A 494 11.36 6.85 -7.78
C LEU A 494 10.24 7.74 -8.34
N ARG A 495 9.58 7.31 -9.42
CA ARG A 495 8.44 8.05 -10.01
C ARG A 495 7.13 7.82 -9.27
N GLY A 496 6.90 6.65 -8.70
CA GLY A 496 5.69 6.29 -7.97
C GLY A 496 5.68 6.76 -6.51
N ALA A 497 6.81 7.18 -5.98
CA ALA A 497 6.91 7.83 -4.67
C ALA A 497 6.60 9.34 -4.74
N LEU A 498 6.26 9.85 -5.92
CA LEU A 498 5.75 11.18 -6.19
C LEU A 498 4.22 11.17 -6.13
#